data_b145eb6331a37667a2d7375e27d0025f
#
_entry.id   b145eb6331a37667a2d7375e27d0025f
#
_cell.length_a   1.000
_cell.length_b   1.000
_cell.length_c   1.000
_cell.angle_alpha   90.00
_cell.angle_beta   90.00
_cell.angle_gamma   90.00
#
_symmetry.space_group_name_H-M   'P 1'
#
loop_
_entity.id
_entity.type
_entity.pdbx_description
1 polymer ?
#
loop_
_entity_poly.entity_id
_entity_poly.type
_entity_poly.pdbx_seq_one_letter_code
_entity_poly.pdbx_strand_id
1 'polypeptide(L)'
;LKKNKEQEKQIPELEKEKPSKIEVVNEGDIDPLETREWLESLSDVIEKDGNHRAHYLIKELINKAYMEGANIPYTQNTPYINTIPVSEEKKSNGDQNIERRIRSLIRWNAAAMVVRANKKFPELGGHIGTFASAATLYDVGMNHFWRAKNNKFGGDLIYFQGHSAPGMYARAFLEGRLTEKQLDSFRQEVNPGGLSSYPHPWLMPNFWQFPTVSMGLGPMLAIYQARYMNCLLYTSPSPRDEQS
;
A
#
# COMPACT_ATOMS: atom_id res chain seq x y z
N LEU A 1 -44.72 -39.79 16.58
CA LEU A 1 -44.25 -38.85 15.59
C LEU A 1 -44.76 -37.46 15.96
N LYS A 2 -43.97 -36.68 16.72
CA LYS A 2 -44.28 -35.31 17.18
C LYS A 2 -43.63 -34.33 16.20
N LYS A 3 -44.45 -33.47 15.58
CA LYS A 3 -44.00 -32.33 14.74
C LYS A 3 -43.44 -31.23 15.69
N ASN A 4 -42.17 -30.91 15.54
CA ASN A 4 -41.59 -29.67 16.09
C ASN A 4 -41.93 -28.52 15.15
N LYS A 5 -42.63 -27.53 15.67
CA LYS A 5 -42.81 -26.22 15.07
C LYS A 5 -41.56 -25.38 15.39
N GLU A 6 -40.78 -25.06 14.37
CA GLU A 6 -39.74 -24.04 14.48
C GLU A 6 -40.41 -22.66 14.60
N GLN A 7 -40.09 -21.98 15.67
CA GLN A 7 -40.45 -20.57 15.89
C GLN A 7 -39.41 -19.71 15.17
N GLU A 8 -39.81 -19.07 14.06
CA GLU A 8 -39.09 -17.96 13.47
C GLU A 8 -39.01 -16.81 14.48
N LYS A 9 -37.80 -16.54 14.97
CA LYS A 9 -37.53 -15.33 15.74
C LYS A 9 -37.40 -14.16 14.74
N GLN A 10 -38.37 -13.26 14.76
CA GLN A 10 -38.30 -11.95 14.12
C GLN A 10 -37.12 -11.17 14.72
N ILE A 11 -36.18 -10.81 13.89
CA ILE A 11 -35.10 -9.88 14.19
C ILE A 11 -35.72 -8.48 14.20
N PRO A 12 -35.57 -7.67 15.26
CA PRO A 12 -36.08 -6.30 15.25
C PRO A 12 -35.32 -5.48 14.19
N GLU A 13 -36.04 -4.76 13.33
CA GLU A 13 -35.48 -3.73 12.48
C GLU A 13 -34.80 -2.67 13.36
N LEU A 14 -33.48 -2.57 13.23
CA LEU A 14 -32.72 -1.46 13.80
C LEU A 14 -33.14 -0.18 13.09
N GLU A 15 -33.86 0.68 13.80
CA GLU A 15 -34.12 2.05 13.40
C GLU A 15 -32.76 2.70 13.03
N LYS A 16 -32.67 3.22 11.81
CA LYS A 16 -31.54 4.02 11.37
C LYS A 16 -31.52 5.30 12.20
N GLU A 17 -30.70 5.32 13.23
CA GLU A 17 -30.37 6.55 13.93
C GLU A 17 -29.79 7.55 12.93
N LYS A 18 -30.48 8.69 12.78
CA LYS A 18 -29.92 9.83 12.05
C LYS A 18 -28.62 10.25 12.76
N PRO A 19 -27.56 10.57 12.01
CA PRO A 19 -26.33 11.01 12.63
C PRO A 19 -26.62 12.22 13.52
N SER A 20 -26.23 12.11 14.77
CA SER A 20 -26.34 13.17 15.76
C SER A 20 -25.61 14.40 15.24
N LYS A 21 -26.30 15.56 15.28
CA LYS A 21 -25.71 16.86 14.96
C LYS A 21 -24.44 17.04 15.78
N ILE A 22 -23.31 17.17 15.09
CA ILE A 22 -22.03 17.47 15.70
C ILE A 22 -22.12 18.93 16.19
N GLU A 23 -22.32 19.13 17.47
CA GLU A 23 -22.11 20.44 18.08
C GLU A 23 -20.62 20.66 18.21
N VAL A 24 -20.04 21.35 17.21
CA VAL A 24 -18.66 21.83 17.27
C VAL A 24 -18.69 23.14 18.05
N VAL A 25 -18.56 23.08 19.37
CA VAL A 25 -18.26 24.26 20.16
C VAL A 25 -16.74 24.43 20.16
N ASN A 26 -16.22 25.23 19.24
CA ASN A 26 -14.82 25.64 19.27
C ASN A 26 -14.71 26.96 20.07
N GLU A 27 -13.98 26.92 21.16
CA GLU A 27 -13.51 28.14 21.84
C GLU A 27 -12.57 28.90 20.88
N GLY A 28 -13.12 29.93 20.21
CA GLY A 28 -12.38 30.78 19.25
C GLY A 28 -13.07 31.04 17.93
N ASP A 29 -14.26 30.51 17.71
CA ASP A 29 -15.07 30.81 16.53
C ASP A 29 -15.69 32.21 16.66
N ILE A 30 -15.35 33.10 15.73
CA ILE A 30 -15.81 34.52 15.74
C ILE A 30 -17.28 34.64 15.31
N ASP A 31 -17.71 33.74 14.41
CA ASP A 31 -19.10 33.71 13.92
C ASP A 31 -19.57 32.25 13.74
N PRO A 32 -20.13 31.67 14.82
CA PRO A 32 -20.64 30.29 14.78
C PRO A 32 -21.81 30.09 13.81
N LEU A 33 -22.53 31.15 13.46
CA LEU A 33 -23.63 31.08 12.50
C LEU A 33 -23.08 30.90 11.07
N GLU A 34 -22.13 31.74 10.66
CA GLU A 34 -21.49 31.65 9.36
C GLU A 34 -20.77 30.28 9.22
N THR A 35 -20.05 29.82 10.24
CA THR A 35 -19.41 28.48 10.24
C THR A 35 -20.42 27.38 9.98
N ARG A 36 -21.58 27.43 10.60
CA ARG A 36 -22.65 26.44 10.40
C ARG A 36 -23.20 26.50 8.97
N GLU A 37 -23.43 27.67 8.42
CA GLU A 37 -23.91 27.83 7.05
C GLU A 37 -22.94 27.24 6.02
N TRP A 38 -21.64 27.46 6.22
CA TRP A 38 -20.60 26.84 5.38
C TRP A 38 -20.61 25.31 5.45
N LEU A 39 -20.74 24.73 6.65
CA LEU A 39 -20.78 23.29 6.85
C LEU A 39 -22.07 22.66 6.28
N GLU A 40 -23.22 23.32 6.44
CA GLU A 40 -24.48 22.88 5.86
C GLU A 40 -24.44 22.95 4.32
N SER A 41 -23.88 24.01 3.75
CA SER A 41 -23.71 24.17 2.30
C SER A 41 -22.82 23.04 1.74
N LEU A 42 -21.75 22.68 2.43
CA LEU A 42 -20.89 21.56 2.01
C LEU A 42 -21.63 20.22 2.09
N SER A 43 -22.44 20.01 3.13
CA SER A 43 -23.25 18.81 3.29
C SER A 43 -24.29 18.68 2.17
N ASP A 44 -24.91 19.77 1.77
CA ASP A 44 -25.84 19.80 0.65
C ASP A 44 -25.18 19.45 -0.69
N VAL A 45 -23.96 19.93 -0.91
CA VAL A 45 -23.18 19.57 -2.11
C VAL A 45 -22.84 18.08 -2.12
N ILE A 46 -22.45 17.51 -0.96
CA ILE A 46 -22.16 16.08 -0.85
C ILE A 46 -23.41 15.25 -1.16
N GLU A 47 -24.57 15.68 -0.64
CA GLU A 47 -25.82 14.95 -0.84
C GLU A 47 -26.34 15.03 -2.28
N LYS A 48 -26.26 16.21 -2.93
CA LYS A 48 -26.80 16.43 -4.28
C LYS A 48 -25.85 16.03 -5.40
N ASP A 49 -24.58 16.45 -5.29
CA ASP A 49 -23.60 16.36 -6.38
C ASP A 49 -22.52 15.30 -6.13
N GLY A 50 -22.50 14.74 -4.93
CA GLY A 50 -21.59 13.67 -4.52
C GLY A 50 -20.18 14.14 -4.11
N ASN A 51 -19.40 13.18 -3.61
CA ASN A 51 -18.08 13.42 -3.03
C ASN A 51 -17.07 14.06 -3.99
N HIS A 52 -17.16 13.78 -5.30
CA HIS A 52 -16.25 14.37 -6.28
C HIS A 52 -16.40 15.88 -6.41
N ARG A 53 -17.63 16.39 -6.40
CA ARG A 53 -17.89 17.82 -6.45
C ARG A 53 -17.46 18.53 -5.17
N ALA A 54 -17.75 17.93 -4.03
CA ALA A 54 -17.30 18.43 -2.72
C ALA A 54 -15.76 18.51 -2.65
N HIS A 55 -15.06 17.47 -3.09
CA HIS A 55 -13.59 17.45 -3.14
C HIS A 55 -13.05 18.58 -4.03
N TYR A 56 -13.63 18.80 -5.20
CA TYR A 56 -13.23 19.89 -6.09
C TYR A 56 -13.41 21.25 -5.42
N LEU A 57 -14.56 21.51 -4.80
CA LEU A 57 -14.84 22.79 -4.13
C LEU A 57 -13.88 23.04 -2.97
N ILE A 58 -13.64 22.04 -2.12
CA ILE A 58 -12.67 22.17 -1.01
C ILE A 58 -11.28 22.52 -1.55
N LYS A 59 -10.86 21.88 -2.63
CA LYS A 59 -9.56 22.16 -3.25
C LYS A 59 -9.48 23.61 -3.76
N GLU A 60 -10.52 24.12 -4.42
CA GLU A 60 -10.57 25.49 -4.89
C GLU A 60 -10.60 26.51 -3.75
N LEU A 61 -11.32 26.20 -2.65
CA LEU A 61 -11.33 27.05 -1.45
C LEU A 61 -9.95 27.11 -0.79
N ILE A 62 -9.25 25.97 -0.67
CA ILE A 62 -7.90 25.92 -0.15
C ILE A 62 -6.93 26.72 -1.04
N ASN A 63 -7.02 26.56 -2.36
CA ASN A 63 -6.22 27.32 -3.31
C ASN A 63 -6.44 28.82 -3.17
N LYS A 64 -7.70 29.24 -3.08
CA LYS A 64 -8.07 30.64 -2.90
C LYS A 64 -7.53 31.20 -1.59
N ALA A 65 -7.72 30.49 -0.47
CA ALA A 65 -7.22 30.86 0.83
C ALA A 65 -5.68 31.03 0.81
N TYR A 66 -4.99 30.12 0.15
CA TYR A 66 -3.54 30.20 -0.03
C TYR A 66 -3.09 31.42 -0.84
N MET A 67 -3.78 31.71 -1.95
CA MET A 67 -3.46 32.85 -2.82
C MET A 67 -3.71 34.21 -2.12
N GLU A 68 -4.66 34.27 -1.20
CA GLU A 68 -4.98 35.47 -0.41
C GLU A 68 -4.17 35.57 0.89
N GLY A 69 -3.22 34.63 1.11
CA GLY A 69 -2.28 34.66 2.26
C GLY A 69 -2.89 34.20 3.58
N ALA A 70 -4.05 33.53 3.55
CA ALA A 70 -4.62 32.93 4.74
C ALA A 70 -3.72 31.79 5.26
N ASN A 71 -3.58 31.72 6.60
CA ASN A 71 -2.84 30.64 7.24
C ASN A 71 -3.75 29.38 7.25
N ILE A 72 -3.48 28.45 6.35
CA ILE A 72 -4.24 27.20 6.25
C ILE A 72 -3.79 26.26 7.37
N PRO A 73 -4.71 25.76 8.21
CA PRO A 73 -4.36 24.83 9.27
C PRO A 73 -3.74 23.56 8.69
N TYR A 74 -2.49 23.30 9.02
CA TYR A 74 -1.80 22.07 8.66
C TYR A 74 -1.74 21.15 9.87
N THR A 75 -2.35 19.98 9.75
CA THR A 75 -2.18 18.89 10.70
C THR A 75 -1.29 17.82 10.09
N GLN A 76 -0.21 17.44 10.77
CA GLN A 76 0.67 16.35 10.32
C GLN A 76 -0.04 15.00 10.27
N ASN A 77 -1.05 14.84 11.11
CA ASN A 77 -1.84 13.62 11.20
C ASN A 77 -3.31 13.95 11.00
N THR A 78 -3.94 13.35 10.00
CA THR A 78 -5.39 13.32 9.89
C THR A 78 -5.94 12.23 10.81
N PRO A 79 -7.15 12.42 11.41
CA PRO A 79 -7.83 11.34 12.11
C PRO A 79 -7.93 10.12 11.20
N TYR A 80 -7.65 8.93 11.74
CA TYR A 80 -7.88 7.70 10.99
C TYR A 80 -9.37 7.47 10.85
N ILE A 81 -9.89 7.73 9.65
CA ILE A 81 -11.29 7.50 9.31
C ILE A 81 -11.31 6.51 8.15
N ASN A 82 -11.97 5.37 8.33
CA ASN A 82 -12.27 4.48 7.23
C ASN A 82 -13.22 5.19 6.27
N THR A 83 -12.73 5.55 5.09
CA THR A 83 -13.53 6.19 4.05
C THR A 83 -14.44 5.19 3.31
N ILE A 84 -14.13 3.88 3.43
CA ILE A 84 -14.95 2.80 2.89
C ILE A 84 -15.51 2.01 4.09
N PRO A 85 -16.82 2.00 4.30
CA PRO A 85 -17.44 1.17 5.33
C PRO A 85 -17.22 -0.31 5.03
N VAL A 86 -17.11 -1.14 6.07
CA VAL A 86 -16.84 -2.59 5.95
C VAL A 86 -17.87 -3.31 5.06
N SER A 87 -19.11 -2.81 5.03
CA SER A 87 -20.19 -3.34 4.17
C SER A 87 -19.93 -3.14 2.68
N GLU A 88 -19.12 -2.13 2.30
CA GLU A 88 -18.78 -1.80 0.91
C GLU A 88 -17.39 -2.31 0.51
N GLU A 89 -16.66 -2.88 1.46
CA GLU A 89 -15.32 -3.40 1.22
C GLU A 89 -15.36 -4.57 0.25
N LYS A 90 -14.63 -4.46 -0.85
CA LYS A 90 -14.52 -5.55 -1.84
C LYS A 90 -13.72 -6.70 -1.24
N LYS A 91 -14.33 -7.88 -1.25
CA LYS A 91 -13.63 -9.10 -0.85
C LYS A 91 -12.54 -9.44 -1.84
N SER A 92 -11.40 -9.93 -1.32
CA SER A 92 -10.33 -10.48 -2.16
C SER A 92 -10.83 -11.69 -2.95
N ASN A 93 -10.45 -11.76 -4.22
CA ASN A 93 -10.81 -12.86 -5.13
C ASN A 93 -9.95 -14.12 -4.94
N GLY A 94 -8.96 -14.09 -4.06
CA GLY A 94 -8.03 -15.20 -3.83
C GLY A 94 -8.54 -16.25 -2.84
N ASP A 95 -7.90 -17.42 -2.85
CA ASP A 95 -8.06 -18.42 -1.79
C ASP A 95 -7.16 -18.07 -0.60
N GLN A 96 -7.74 -17.50 0.43
CA GLN A 96 -7.02 -17.07 1.63
C GLN A 96 -6.28 -18.22 2.35
N ASN A 97 -6.73 -19.47 2.20
CA ASN A 97 -6.05 -20.62 2.80
C ASN A 97 -4.75 -20.94 2.06
N ILE A 98 -4.81 -20.93 0.74
CA ILE A 98 -3.61 -21.12 -0.11
C ILE A 98 -2.63 -19.97 0.12
N GLU A 99 -3.10 -18.73 0.10
CA GLU A 99 -2.25 -17.56 0.33
C GLU A 99 -1.59 -17.57 1.71
N ARG A 100 -2.32 -17.98 2.74
CA ARG A 100 -1.74 -18.16 4.08
C ARG A 100 -0.62 -19.22 4.09
N ARG A 101 -0.81 -20.32 3.37
CA ARG A 101 0.22 -21.36 3.24
C ARG A 101 1.45 -20.85 2.50
N ILE A 102 1.26 -20.17 1.38
CA ILE A 102 2.35 -19.55 0.59
C ILE A 102 3.14 -18.58 1.47
N ARG A 103 2.46 -17.66 2.13
CA ARG A 103 3.09 -16.69 3.04
C ARG A 103 3.86 -17.35 4.19
N SER A 104 3.32 -18.42 4.74
CA SER A 104 4.01 -19.20 5.79
C SER A 104 5.27 -19.87 5.26
N LEU A 105 5.22 -20.44 4.05
CA LEU A 105 6.39 -21.04 3.39
C LEU A 105 7.46 -19.98 3.07
N ILE A 106 7.05 -18.81 2.58
CA ILE A 106 8.00 -17.72 2.31
C ILE A 106 8.68 -17.28 3.60
N ARG A 107 7.93 -17.06 4.69
CA ARG A 107 8.48 -16.71 6.01
C ARG A 107 9.44 -17.74 6.53
N TRP A 108 9.08 -19.02 6.41
CA TRP A 108 9.94 -20.13 6.82
C TRP A 108 11.25 -20.15 6.04
N ASN A 109 11.19 -20.09 4.71
CA ASN A 109 12.38 -20.11 3.86
C ASN A 109 13.28 -18.89 4.09
N ALA A 110 12.70 -17.70 4.30
CA ALA A 110 13.45 -16.49 4.65
C ALA A 110 14.21 -16.68 5.97
N ALA A 111 13.55 -17.18 7.01
CA ALA A 111 14.16 -17.45 8.30
C ALA A 111 15.23 -18.56 8.20
N ALA A 112 14.92 -19.66 7.51
CA ALA A 112 15.85 -20.77 7.31
C ALA A 112 17.13 -20.33 6.58
N MET A 113 16.99 -19.52 5.52
CA MET A 113 18.12 -18.96 4.76
C MET A 113 19.04 -18.15 5.66
N VAL A 114 18.50 -17.22 6.44
CA VAL A 114 19.29 -16.37 7.34
C VAL A 114 19.96 -17.19 8.43
N VAL A 115 19.23 -18.13 9.07
CA VAL A 115 19.78 -18.99 10.14
C VAL A 115 20.89 -19.91 9.59
N ARG A 116 20.68 -20.52 8.42
CA ARG A 116 21.70 -21.39 7.77
C ARG A 116 22.97 -20.59 7.44
N ALA A 117 22.82 -19.38 6.91
CA ALA A 117 23.95 -18.53 6.60
C ALA A 117 24.76 -18.15 7.85
N ASN A 118 24.09 -17.77 8.93
CA ASN A 118 24.75 -17.40 10.19
C ASN A 118 25.37 -18.61 10.92
N LYS A 119 24.89 -19.84 10.70
CA LYS A 119 25.53 -21.03 11.21
C LYS A 119 26.87 -21.31 10.50
N LYS A 120 26.99 -21.02 9.21
CA LYS A 120 28.22 -21.16 8.42
C LYS A 120 29.20 -20.02 8.68
N PHE A 121 28.69 -18.82 8.76
CA PHE A 121 29.47 -17.59 8.91
C PHE A 121 28.90 -16.79 10.07
N PRO A 122 29.42 -17.00 11.30
CA PRO A 122 29.01 -16.21 12.46
C PRO A 122 29.14 -14.71 12.15
N GLU A 123 28.17 -13.93 12.59
CA GLU A 123 28.11 -12.48 12.38
C GLU A 123 27.76 -12.00 10.96
N LEU A 124 27.44 -12.91 10.03
CA LEU A 124 26.98 -12.51 8.70
C LEU A 124 25.74 -11.60 8.75
N GLY A 125 24.91 -11.79 9.75
CA GLY A 125 23.71 -10.99 9.97
C GLY A 125 22.56 -11.35 9.01
N GLY A 126 21.62 -10.44 8.90
CA GLY A 126 20.40 -10.57 8.11
C GLY A 126 19.20 -10.09 8.92
N HIS A 127 18.23 -9.47 8.25
CA HIS A 127 17.07 -8.87 8.90
C HIS A 127 15.83 -9.71 8.63
N ILE A 128 15.36 -10.46 9.62
CA ILE A 128 14.14 -11.26 9.51
C ILE A 128 12.92 -10.44 9.92
N GLY A 129 13.05 -9.59 10.94
CA GLY A 129 11.94 -8.86 11.55
C GLY A 129 11.22 -7.92 10.59
N THR A 130 11.93 -7.20 9.76
CA THR A 130 11.36 -6.29 8.76
C THR A 130 10.47 -7.05 7.76
N PHE A 131 10.98 -8.14 7.20
CA PHE A 131 10.17 -8.95 6.29
C PHE A 131 8.99 -9.59 7.02
N ALA A 132 9.19 -10.11 8.23
CA ALA A 132 8.11 -10.74 9.00
C ALA A 132 6.93 -9.78 9.23
N SER A 133 7.21 -8.51 9.50
CA SER A 133 6.19 -7.47 9.67
C SER A 133 5.49 -7.10 8.36
N ALA A 134 6.23 -7.04 7.25
CA ALA A 134 5.72 -6.62 5.95
C ALA A 134 5.26 -7.79 5.05
N ALA A 135 5.35 -9.04 5.51
CA ALA A 135 5.12 -10.22 4.68
C ALA A 135 3.73 -10.23 4.03
N THR A 136 2.69 -9.83 4.76
CA THR A 136 1.33 -9.75 4.23
C THR A 136 1.21 -8.68 3.15
N LEU A 137 1.81 -7.52 3.35
CA LEU A 137 1.83 -6.44 2.37
C LEU A 137 2.45 -6.89 1.04
N TYR A 138 3.63 -7.51 1.10
CA TYR A 138 4.31 -8.02 -0.09
C TYR A 138 3.55 -9.16 -0.76
N ASP A 139 2.96 -10.06 0.02
CA ASP A 139 2.18 -11.18 -0.50
C ASP A 139 0.95 -10.70 -1.27
N VAL A 140 0.17 -9.81 -0.67
CA VAL A 140 -0.99 -9.19 -1.30
C VAL A 140 -0.59 -8.37 -2.53
N GLY A 141 0.48 -7.58 -2.44
CA GLY A 141 1.00 -6.80 -3.56
C GLY A 141 1.35 -7.69 -4.76
N MET A 142 2.09 -8.77 -4.54
CA MET A 142 2.52 -9.69 -5.60
C MET A 142 1.38 -10.56 -6.15
N ASN A 143 0.40 -10.91 -5.33
CA ASN A 143 -0.67 -11.81 -5.76
C ASN A 143 -1.82 -11.06 -6.46
N HIS A 144 -2.08 -9.79 -6.10
CA HIS A 144 -3.30 -9.11 -6.51
C HIS A 144 -3.10 -7.77 -7.22
N PHE A 145 -1.96 -7.10 -7.01
CA PHE A 145 -1.79 -5.73 -7.49
C PHE A 145 -0.66 -5.56 -8.50
N TRP A 146 0.53 -6.10 -8.22
CA TRP A 146 1.71 -5.83 -9.04
C TRP A 146 1.76 -6.72 -10.26
N ARG A 147 2.02 -6.10 -11.39
CA ARG A 147 2.03 -6.76 -12.68
C ARG A 147 3.46 -6.91 -13.20
N ALA A 148 3.81 -8.12 -13.56
CA ALA A 148 5.10 -8.41 -14.16
C ALA A 148 5.17 -7.85 -15.60
N LYS A 149 6.41 -7.65 -16.07
CA LYS A 149 6.69 -7.28 -17.46
C LYS A 149 6.16 -8.34 -18.42
N ASN A 150 5.55 -7.87 -19.51
CA ASN A 150 5.14 -8.70 -20.65
C ASN A 150 5.43 -7.98 -21.97
N ASN A 151 5.05 -8.57 -23.10
CA ASN A 151 5.35 -8.01 -24.44
C ASN A 151 4.71 -6.65 -24.73
N LYS A 152 3.69 -6.25 -23.95
CA LYS A 152 2.92 -5.01 -24.15
C LYS A 152 3.10 -4.02 -23.00
N PHE A 153 3.63 -4.45 -21.87
CA PHE A 153 3.72 -3.68 -20.65
C PHE A 153 5.07 -3.89 -19.97
N GLY A 154 5.73 -2.80 -19.64
CA GLY A 154 7.08 -2.81 -19.05
C GLY A 154 7.18 -3.39 -17.64
N GLY A 155 6.06 -3.67 -17.01
CA GLY A 155 5.96 -4.10 -15.61
C GLY A 155 5.84 -2.92 -14.64
N ASP A 156 5.28 -3.19 -13.47
CA ASP A 156 5.22 -2.21 -12.40
C ASP A 156 6.61 -2.01 -11.78
N LEU A 157 6.91 -0.78 -11.36
CA LEU A 157 8.17 -0.42 -10.71
C LEU A 157 7.98 -0.43 -9.20
N ILE A 158 8.78 -1.22 -8.49
CA ILE A 158 8.62 -1.42 -7.07
C ILE A 158 9.94 -1.18 -6.33
N TYR A 159 9.90 -0.28 -5.35
CA TYR A 159 11.00 -0.03 -4.44
C TYR A 159 10.85 -0.93 -3.21
N PHE A 160 11.40 -2.14 -3.29
CA PHE A 160 11.41 -3.05 -2.13
C PHE A 160 12.30 -2.49 -1.03
N GLN A 161 11.83 -2.54 0.20
CA GLN A 161 12.66 -2.17 1.33
C GLN A 161 13.87 -3.13 1.44
N GLY A 162 15.07 -2.58 1.53
CA GLY A 162 16.30 -3.37 1.52
C GLY A 162 16.36 -4.45 2.58
N HIS A 163 15.90 -4.15 3.79
CA HIS A 163 15.86 -5.10 4.90
C HIS A 163 14.85 -6.24 4.72
N SER A 164 13.95 -6.13 3.75
CA SER A 164 12.99 -7.20 3.38
C SER A 164 13.51 -8.15 2.30
N ALA A 165 14.74 -7.94 1.78
CA ALA A 165 15.33 -8.78 0.75
C ALA A 165 15.28 -10.29 1.02
N PRO A 166 15.46 -10.79 2.27
CA PRO A 166 15.32 -12.22 2.55
C PRO A 166 14.00 -12.82 2.12
N GLY A 167 12.90 -12.08 2.29
CA GLY A 167 11.57 -12.53 1.86
C GLY A 167 11.42 -12.59 0.34
N MET A 168 12.03 -11.64 -0.37
CA MET A 168 12.02 -11.62 -1.83
C MET A 168 12.81 -12.79 -2.41
N TYR A 169 13.97 -13.12 -1.83
CA TYR A 169 14.75 -14.31 -2.21
C TYR A 169 14.01 -15.60 -1.92
N ALA A 170 13.38 -15.70 -0.75
CA ALA A 170 12.59 -16.87 -0.38
C ALA A 170 11.41 -17.09 -1.32
N ARG A 171 10.71 -16.03 -1.72
CA ARG A 171 9.63 -16.11 -2.70
C ARG A 171 10.16 -16.53 -4.07
N ALA A 172 11.21 -15.91 -4.56
CA ALA A 172 11.83 -16.24 -5.83
C ALA A 172 12.34 -17.71 -5.88
N PHE A 173 12.79 -18.24 -4.76
CA PHE A 173 13.13 -19.66 -4.64
C PHE A 173 11.89 -20.55 -4.82
N LEU A 174 10.78 -20.24 -4.15
CA LEU A 174 9.54 -21.01 -4.30
C LEU A 174 8.94 -20.90 -5.71
N GLU A 175 9.20 -19.80 -6.42
CA GLU A 175 8.85 -19.59 -7.82
C GLU A 175 9.82 -20.29 -8.80
N GLY A 176 10.87 -20.96 -8.32
CA GLY A 176 11.88 -21.61 -9.15
C GLY A 176 12.86 -20.67 -9.85
N ARG A 177 12.89 -19.39 -9.49
CA ARG A 177 13.80 -18.36 -10.04
C ARG A 177 15.18 -18.36 -9.39
N LEU A 178 15.28 -18.86 -8.17
CA LEU A 178 16.52 -19.04 -7.44
C LEU A 178 16.66 -20.49 -7.01
N THR A 179 17.90 -20.95 -6.88
CA THR A 179 18.24 -22.30 -6.44
C THR A 179 18.59 -22.30 -4.94
N GLU A 180 18.53 -23.47 -4.31
CA GLU A 180 18.96 -23.63 -2.91
C GLU A 180 20.43 -23.21 -2.71
N LYS A 181 21.30 -23.54 -3.67
CA LYS A 181 22.72 -23.14 -3.65
C LYS A 181 22.88 -21.61 -3.61
N GLN A 182 22.03 -20.86 -4.32
CA GLN A 182 22.05 -19.40 -4.28
C GLN A 182 21.55 -18.89 -2.93
N LEU A 183 20.50 -19.49 -2.35
CA LEU A 183 20.05 -19.13 -1.00
C LEU A 183 21.13 -19.38 0.06
N ASP A 184 21.88 -20.48 -0.06
CA ASP A 184 23.01 -20.80 0.83
C ASP A 184 24.16 -19.78 0.72
N SER A 185 24.19 -18.99 -0.36
CA SER A 185 25.15 -17.91 -0.58
C SER A 185 24.55 -16.54 -0.27
N PHE A 186 23.61 -16.48 0.64
CA PHE A 186 22.98 -15.22 1.10
C PHE A 186 24.05 -14.29 1.71
N ARG A 187 24.03 -13.01 1.32
CA ARG A 187 24.99 -11.97 1.72
C ARG A 187 26.47 -12.30 1.39
N GLN A 188 26.67 -13.02 0.34
CA GLN A 188 28.00 -13.38 -0.16
C GLN A 188 28.18 -12.89 -1.61
N GLU A 189 27.80 -11.67 -1.87
CA GLU A 189 27.80 -11.04 -3.19
C GLU A 189 29.19 -10.94 -3.83
N VAL A 190 30.24 -11.03 -3.05
CA VAL A 190 31.64 -11.10 -3.57
C VAL A 190 31.96 -12.43 -4.24
N ASN A 191 31.18 -13.46 -3.96
CA ASN A 191 31.33 -14.77 -4.57
C ASN A 191 30.48 -14.87 -5.83
N PRO A 192 30.95 -15.53 -6.92
CA PRO A 192 30.15 -15.73 -8.11
C PRO A 192 28.80 -16.41 -7.79
N GLY A 193 27.71 -15.76 -8.14
CA GLY A 193 26.36 -16.27 -7.89
C GLY A 193 25.84 -16.07 -6.46
N GLY A 194 26.56 -15.35 -5.60
CA GLY A 194 26.10 -14.98 -4.28
C GLY A 194 24.94 -13.97 -4.32
N LEU A 195 24.03 -14.06 -3.36
CA LEU A 195 22.93 -13.12 -3.24
C LEU A 195 23.38 -11.83 -2.55
N SER A 196 23.00 -10.69 -3.10
CA SER A 196 23.34 -9.40 -2.52
C SER A 196 22.69 -9.20 -1.17
N SER A 197 23.38 -8.50 -0.26
CA SER A 197 22.89 -8.18 1.09
C SER A 197 21.62 -7.35 1.06
N TYR A 198 21.51 -6.45 0.07
CA TYR A 198 20.39 -5.55 -0.18
C TYR A 198 20.10 -5.50 -1.68
N PRO A 199 18.93 -4.99 -2.10
CA PRO A 199 18.63 -4.76 -3.50
C PRO A 199 19.73 -3.98 -4.19
N HIS A 200 20.38 -4.59 -5.17
CA HIS A 200 21.51 -4.02 -5.89
C HIS A 200 21.46 -4.41 -7.36
N PRO A 201 20.95 -3.52 -8.24
CA PRO A 201 20.76 -3.83 -9.66
C PRO A 201 22.04 -4.18 -10.41
N TRP A 202 23.20 -3.68 -10.00
CA TRP A 202 24.48 -3.99 -10.64
C TRP A 202 24.98 -5.39 -10.30
N LEU A 203 24.72 -5.86 -9.07
CA LEU A 203 25.09 -7.21 -8.66
C LEU A 203 24.08 -8.26 -9.14
N MET A 204 22.80 -7.88 -9.21
CA MET A 204 21.72 -8.75 -9.63
C MET A 204 20.80 -8.02 -10.64
N PRO A 205 21.28 -7.74 -11.87
CA PRO A 205 20.58 -6.88 -12.83
C PRO A 205 19.25 -7.46 -13.33
N ASN A 206 19.10 -8.78 -13.33
CA ASN A 206 17.86 -9.44 -13.73
C ASN A 206 16.89 -9.68 -12.57
N PHE A 207 17.24 -9.22 -11.37
CA PHE A 207 16.45 -9.45 -10.17
C PHE A 207 15.96 -8.14 -9.54
N TRP A 208 16.83 -7.16 -9.36
CA TRP A 208 16.51 -5.90 -8.71
C TRP A 208 16.36 -4.76 -9.70
N GLN A 209 15.30 -3.98 -9.54
CA GLN A 209 15.05 -2.78 -10.37
C GLN A 209 15.78 -1.55 -9.80
N PHE A 210 15.78 -1.40 -8.47
CA PHE A 210 16.29 -0.22 -7.78
C PHE A 210 17.21 -0.60 -6.63
N PRO A 211 18.26 0.21 -6.35
CA PRO A 211 19.04 0.06 -5.14
C PRO A 211 18.26 0.64 -3.96
N THR A 212 18.00 -0.17 -2.96
CA THR A 212 17.24 0.25 -1.77
C THR A 212 17.93 -0.27 -0.50
N VAL A 213 18.60 0.63 0.20
CA VAL A 213 19.25 0.32 1.49
C VAL A 213 18.64 1.18 2.59
N SER A 214 18.52 2.48 2.37
CA SER A 214 17.96 3.41 3.34
C SER A 214 16.45 3.28 3.43
N MET A 215 15.94 3.06 4.64
CA MET A 215 14.52 2.88 4.91
C MET A 215 13.68 4.12 4.56
N GLY A 216 14.20 5.32 4.76
CA GLY A 216 13.50 6.56 4.45
C GLY A 216 13.57 6.97 2.98
N LEU A 217 14.68 6.67 2.30
CA LEU A 217 14.89 7.08 0.91
C LEU A 217 14.07 6.25 -0.08
N GLY A 218 13.81 4.98 0.19
CA GLY A 218 13.01 4.13 -0.70
C GLY A 218 11.63 4.73 -1.02
N PRO A 219 10.81 5.05 -0.03
CA PRO A 219 9.51 5.71 -0.25
C PRO A 219 9.62 7.06 -0.95
N MET A 220 10.59 7.88 -0.58
CA MET A 220 10.80 9.19 -1.22
C MET A 220 11.16 9.05 -2.69
N LEU A 221 12.09 8.15 -3.02
CA LEU A 221 12.50 7.90 -4.40
C LEU A 221 11.34 7.33 -5.22
N ALA A 222 10.50 6.48 -4.65
CA ALA A 222 9.30 5.96 -5.31
C ALA A 222 8.32 7.09 -5.67
N ILE A 223 8.10 8.05 -4.76
CA ILE A 223 7.26 9.22 -5.01
C ILE A 223 7.85 10.09 -6.14
N TYR A 224 9.16 10.38 -6.12
CA TYR A 224 9.80 11.15 -7.16
C TYR A 224 9.79 10.44 -8.51
N GLN A 225 10.01 9.13 -8.52
CA GLN A 225 9.92 8.33 -9.74
C GLN A 225 8.51 8.37 -10.33
N ALA A 226 7.47 8.18 -9.50
CA ALA A 226 6.10 8.25 -9.94
C ALA A 226 5.74 9.64 -10.49
N ARG A 227 6.19 10.71 -9.83
CA ARG A 227 5.99 12.08 -10.29
C ARG A 227 6.70 12.34 -11.62
N TYR A 228 7.93 11.89 -11.76
CA TYR A 228 8.69 12.02 -13.01
C TYR A 228 8.00 11.31 -14.17
N MET A 229 7.57 10.07 -13.97
CA MET A 229 6.85 9.30 -14.98
C MET A 229 5.53 9.99 -15.37
N ASN A 230 4.81 10.53 -14.40
CA ASN A 230 3.59 11.29 -14.67
C ASN A 230 3.87 12.56 -15.48
N CYS A 231 4.94 13.29 -15.17
CA CYS A 231 5.36 14.45 -15.97
C CYS A 231 5.69 14.06 -17.42
N LEU A 232 6.37 12.94 -17.64
CA LEU A 232 6.70 12.46 -18.99
C LEU A 232 5.44 12.12 -19.79
N LEU A 233 4.42 11.55 -19.18
CA LEU A 233 3.13 11.27 -19.83
C LEU A 233 2.40 12.55 -20.27
N TYR A 234 2.56 13.65 -19.53
CA TYR A 234 1.96 14.94 -19.90
C TYR A 234 2.78 15.73 -20.93
N THR A 235 4.10 15.53 -20.98
CA THR A 235 5.02 16.31 -21.84
C THR A 235 5.37 15.61 -23.15
N SER A 236 5.17 14.30 -23.22
CA SER A 236 5.34 13.49 -24.42
C SER A 236 4.00 12.86 -24.75
N PRO A 237 3.21 13.43 -25.67
CA PRO A 237 2.00 12.76 -26.11
C PRO A 237 2.37 11.35 -26.60
N SER A 238 1.62 10.36 -26.15
CA SER A 238 1.81 8.98 -26.59
C SER A 238 1.67 8.93 -28.12
N PRO A 239 2.46 8.13 -28.83
CA PRO A 239 2.26 7.93 -30.28
C PRO A 239 0.83 7.47 -30.65
N ARG A 240 0.00 7.11 -29.67
CA ARG A 240 -1.42 6.81 -29.84
C ARG A 240 -2.30 8.06 -29.91
N ASP A 241 -1.85 9.17 -29.34
CA ASP A 241 -2.61 10.44 -29.32
C ASP A 241 -2.42 11.22 -30.63
N GLU A 242 -1.42 10.85 -31.43
CA GLU A 242 -1.18 11.44 -32.77
C GLU A 242 -1.99 10.74 -33.89
N GLN A 243 -2.74 9.68 -33.58
CA GLN A 243 -3.53 8.91 -34.55
C GLN A 243 -5.05 9.09 -34.41
N SER A 244 -5.51 10.10 -33.66
CA SER A 244 -6.93 10.41 -33.53
C SER A 244 -7.31 11.69 -34.28
#